data_b669f8e4c927167758a32f19198df572
#
_entry.id   b669f8e4c927167758a32f19198df572
#
_cell.length_a   1.000
_cell.length_b   1.000
_cell.length_c   1.000
_cell.angle_alpha   90.00
_cell.angle_beta   90.00
_cell.angle_gamma   90.00
#
_symmetry.space_group_name_H-M   'P 1'
#
loop_
_entity.id
_entity.type
_entity.pdbx_description
1 polymer ?
#
loop_
_entity_poly.entity_id
_entity_poly.type
_entity_poly.pdbx_seq_one_letter_code
_entity_poly.pdbx_strand_id
1 'polypeptide(L)'
;MVDSLWFVLALVLLAVVSVALVLVLVLRREEAHCGRETRTEYLQPNYGQTGGFRVSSAPSNETIIPYRYWLIEGQVSEIDYDIVPGRRMSLRTAKQGQMLYPTDFFEFAFEDVQQYDIDGITVTQRQNAGRISSIFWVRDGYEYLLYSMQPEMNMIAGLAVPFVTNTRVEPAV
;
A
#
# COMPACT_ATOMS: atom_id res chain seq x y z
N MET A 1 -29.81 -19.77 -48.27
CA MET A 1 -30.23 -18.71 -47.32
C MET A 1 -30.25 -19.15 -45.87
N VAL A 2 -30.52 -20.42 -45.56
CA VAL A 2 -30.51 -20.95 -44.17
C VAL A 2 -29.09 -21.05 -43.61
N ASP A 3 -28.10 -21.40 -44.42
CA ASP A 3 -26.69 -21.57 -43.98
C ASP A 3 -26.04 -20.26 -43.50
N SER A 4 -26.42 -19.14 -44.06
CA SER A 4 -25.91 -17.82 -43.68
C SER A 4 -26.41 -17.39 -42.30
N LEU A 5 -27.63 -17.80 -41.90
CA LEU A 5 -28.17 -17.48 -40.58
C LEU A 5 -27.46 -18.25 -39.46
N TRP A 6 -27.17 -19.54 -39.70
CA TRP A 6 -26.41 -20.36 -38.75
C TRP A 6 -24.96 -19.87 -38.57
N PHE A 7 -24.34 -19.40 -39.64
CA PHE A 7 -22.98 -18.81 -39.56
C PHE A 7 -22.96 -17.52 -38.75
N VAL A 8 -23.92 -16.62 -38.92
CA VAL A 8 -24.06 -15.40 -38.14
C VAL A 8 -24.34 -15.71 -36.66
N LEU A 9 -25.24 -16.67 -36.38
CA LEU A 9 -25.48 -17.11 -35.00
C LEU A 9 -24.26 -17.69 -34.32
N ALA A 10 -23.44 -18.48 -35.01
CA ALA A 10 -22.20 -19.05 -34.49
C ALA A 10 -21.17 -17.95 -34.17
N LEU A 11 -21.04 -16.92 -35.03
CA LEU A 11 -20.13 -15.79 -34.78
C LEU A 11 -20.58 -14.96 -33.57
N VAL A 12 -21.87 -14.70 -33.42
CA VAL A 12 -22.40 -13.98 -32.26
C VAL A 12 -22.15 -14.77 -30.97
N LEU A 13 -22.38 -16.06 -30.98
CA LEU A 13 -22.17 -16.95 -29.84
C LEU A 13 -20.66 -16.95 -29.44
N LEU A 14 -19.77 -17.04 -30.42
CA LEU A 14 -18.32 -16.99 -30.20
C LEU A 14 -17.89 -15.67 -29.59
N ALA A 15 -18.44 -14.56 -30.07
CA ALA A 15 -18.14 -13.23 -29.50
C ALA A 15 -18.63 -13.10 -28.05
N VAL A 16 -19.83 -13.57 -27.73
CA VAL A 16 -20.38 -13.55 -26.37
C VAL A 16 -19.57 -14.41 -25.43
N VAL A 17 -19.15 -15.60 -25.84
CA VAL A 17 -18.31 -16.50 -25.04
C VAL A 17 -16.93 -15.88 -24.81
N SER A 18 -16.34 -15.24 -25.81
CA SER A 18 -15.06 -14.56 -25.69
C SER A 18 -15.10 -13.40 -24.69
N VAL A 19 -16.15 -12.57 -24.76
CA VAL A 19 -16.34 -11.47 -23.80
C VAL A 19 -16.56 -12.01 -22.40
N ALA A 20 -17.39 -13.04 -22.22
CA ALA A 20 -17.62 -13.66 -20.92
C ALA A 20 -16.33 -14.25 -20.33
N LEU A 21 -15.49 -14.90 -21.16
CA LEU A 21 -14.20 -15.45 -20.74
C LEU A 21 -13.23 -14.36 -20.28
N VAL A 22 -13.13 -13.26 -21.04
CA VAL A 22 -12.31 -12.10 -20.66
C VAL A 22 -12.79 -11.49 -19.34
N LEU A 23 -14.12 -11.34 -19.17
CA LEU A 23 -14.72 -10.83 -17.94
C LEU A 23 -14.41 -11.73 -16.74
N VAL A 24 -14.53 -13.05 -16.89
CA VAL A 24 -14.20 -14.02 -15.85
C VAL A 24 -12.70 -13.99 -15.52
N LEU A 25 -11.82 -13.85 -16.52
CA LEU A 25 -10.38 -13.74 -16.30
C LEU A 25 -10.01 -12.44 -15.59
N VAL A 26 -10.65 -11.32 -15.93
CA VAL A 26 -10.45 -10.03 -15.26
C VAL A 26 -10.93 -10.11 -13.81
N LEU A 27 -12.15 -10.60 -13.57
CA LEU A 27 -12.70 -10.77 -12.22
C LEU A 27 -11.85 -11.72 -11.36
N ARG A 28 -11.41 -12.85 -11.92
CA ARG A 28 -10.49 -13.76 -11.21
C ARG A 28 -9.12 -13.13 -10.93
N ARG A 29 -8.66 -12.25 -11.81
CA ARG A 29 -7.40 -11.52 -11.55
C ARG A 29 -7.56 -10.50 -10.42
N GLU A 30 -8.71 -9.86 -10.32
CA GLU A 30 -9.05 -8.97 -9.21
C GLU A 30 -9.22 -9.75 -7.90
N GLU A 31 -9.90 -10.90 -7.90
CA GLU A 31 -10.00 -11.77 -6.72
C GLU A 31 -8.64 -12.33 -6.28
N ALA A 32 -7.75 -12.66 -7.21
CA ALA A 32 -6.39 -13.12 -6.89
C ALA A 32 -5.51 -11.99 -6.30
N HIS A 33 -5.80 -10.72 -6.59
CA HIS A 33 -5.15 -9.57 -5.96
C HIS A 33 -5.82 -9.17 -4.64
N CYS A 34 -7.04 -9.59 -4.40
CA CYS A 34 -7.76 -9.43 -3.14
C CYS A 34 -7.46 -10.57 -2.13
N GLY A 35 -6.38 -11.33 -2.37
CA GLY A 35 -5.87 -12.32 -1.45
C GLY A 35 -5.49 -11.65 -0.13
N ARG A 36 -6.02 -12.18 0.98
CA ARG A 36 -5.70 -11.71 2.32
C ARG A 36 -4.19 -11.76 2.50
N GLU A 37 -3.55 -10.60 2.67
CA GLU A 37 -2.11 -10.48 2.90
C GLU A 37 -1.68 -11.41 4.04
N THR A 38 -0.65 -12.21 3.82
CA THR A 38 -0.04 -13.00 4.89
C THR A 38 0.74 -12.07 5.80
N ARG A 39 0.32 -11.97 7.05
CA ARG A 39 0.91 -11.08 8.05
C ARG A 39 1.50 -11.87 9.19
N THR A 40 2.77 -11.65 9.49
CA THR A 40 3.45 -12.22 10.66
C THR A 40 3.76 -11.10 11.66
N GLU A 41 3.29 -11.22 12.89
CA GLU A 41 3.53 -10.23 13.95
C GLU A 41 4.90 -10.45 14.59
N TYR A 42 5.59 -9.35 14.86
CA TYR A 42 6.90 -9.29 15.51
C TYR A 42 6.83 -8.44 16.78
N LEU A 43 7.67 -8.72 17.74
CA LEU A 43 7.80 -7.90 18.97
C LEU A 43 8.57 -6.61 18.72
N GLN A 44 9.40 -6.56 17.67
CA GLN A 44 10.25 -5.45 17.29
C GLN A 44 10.37 -5.39 15.76
N PRO A 45 10.66 -4.23 15.18
CA PRO A 45 10.76 -4.07 13.73
C PRO A 45 12.11 -4.58 13.18
N ASN A 46 12.48 -5.80 13.58
CA ASN A 46 13.67 -6.51 13.10
C ASN A 46 13.24 -7.80 12.38
N TYR A 47 13.36 -7.80 11.05
CA TYR A 47 12.90 -8.86 10.16
C TYR A 47 14.05 -9.64 9.52
N GLY A 48 15.20 -9.70 10.21
CA GLY A 48 16.49 -10.13 9.69
C GLY A 48 16.46 -11.45 8.92
N GLN A 49 15.90 -12.50 9.49
CA GLN A 49 15.92 -13.82 8.86
C GLN A 49 14.96 -13.96 7.66
N THR A 50 13.86 -13.22 7.63
CA THR A 50 12.82 -13.34 6.62
C THR A 50 12.82 -12.15 5.65
N GLY A 51 12.78 -10.92 6.17
CA GLY A 51 12.72 -9.69 5.36
C GLY A 51 14.09 -9.20 4.88
N GLY A 52 15.17 -9.63 5.52
CA GLY A 52 16.54 -9.21 5.20
C GLY A 52 16.85 -7.75 5.53
N PHE A 53 16.06 -7.12 6.41
CA PHE A 53 16.27 -5.75 6.88
C PHE A 53 15.64 -5.53 8.26
N ARG A 54 15.98 -4.41 8.88
CA ARG A 54 15.33 -3.91 10.09
C ARG A 54 15.01 -2.43 9.96
N VAL A 55 13.94 -1.98 10.57
CA VAL A 55 13.68 -0.56 10.77
C VAL A 55 14.40 -0.15 12.04
N SER A 56 15.59 0.47 11.89
CA SER A 56 16.48 0.79 13.00
C SER A 56 16.05 2.05 13.75
N SER A 57 15.28 2.91 13.09
CA SER A 57 14.69 4.11 13.70
C SER A 57 13.34 4.40 13.05
N ALA A 58 12.36 4.77 13.86
CA ALA A 58 11.06 5.28 13.43
C ALA A 58 10.55 6.25 14.50
N PRO A 59 9.72 7.24 14.13
CA PRO A 59 9.18 8.19 15.09
C PRO A 59 8.45 7.49 16.23
N SER A 60 8.76 7.91 17.46
CA SER A 60 8.10 7.45 18.68
C SER A 60 8.22 8.54 19.75
N ASN A 61 7.09 9.01 20.25
CA ASN A 61 7.00 9.99 21.33
C ASN A 61 5.64 9.88 22.04
N GLU A 62 5.31 10.81 22.91
CA GLU A 62 4.05 10.81 23.68
C GLU A 62 2.79 10.89 22.81
N THR A 63 2.90 11.35 21.56
CA THR A 63 1.78 11.50 20.61
C THR A 63 1.83 10.54 19.43
N ILE A 64 2.97 9.91 19.16
CA ILE A 64 3.20 8.95 18.08
C ILE A 64 3.66 7.66 18.73
N ILE A 65 2.74 6.72 18.97
CA ILE A 65 2.99 5.52 19.75
C ILE A 65 2.92 4.30 18.84
N PRO A 66 4.06 3.66 18.49
CA PRO A 66 4.04 2.38 17.78
C PRO A 66 3.50 1.29 18.72
N TYR A 67 2.57 0.45 18.22
CA TYR A 67 1.97 -0.59 19.05
C TYR A 67 1.95 -1.98 18.42
N ARG A 68 2.16 -2.11 17.10
CA ARG A 68 2.28 -3.40 16.40
C ARG A 68 3.32 -3.34 15.29
N TYR A 69 3.97 -4.48 15.06
CA TYR A 69 4.98 -4.65 14.04
C TYR A 69 4.66 -5.88 13.21
N TRP A 70 4.52 -5.72 11.90
CA TRP A 70 4.18 -6.76 10.96
C TRP A 70 5.24 -6.95 9.90
N LEU A 71 5.42 -8.20 9.46
CA LEU A 71 6.05 -8.52 8.19
C LEU A 71 4.97 -9.09 7.27
N ILE A 72 4.74 -8.43 6.14
CA ILE A 72 3.72 -8.75 5.16
C ILE A 72 4.40 -9.45 3.99
N GLU A 73 3.89 -10.63 3.62
CA GLU A 73 4.40 -11.48 2.52
C GLU A 73 5.92 -11.72 2.59
N GLY A 74 6.51 -11.66 3.79
CA GLY A 74 7.94 -11.85 4.01
C GLY A 74 8.83 -10.72 3.47
N GLN A 75 8.29 -9.60 2.99
CA GLN A 75 9.08 -8.57 2.29
C GLN A 75 8.74 -7.13 2.68
N VAL A 76 7.55 -6.85 3.21
CA VAL A 76 7.14 -5.50 3.60
C VAL A 76 6.97 -5.43 5.11
N SER A 77 7.69 -4.54 5.75
CA SER A 77 7.45 -4.18 7.14
C SER A 77 6.26 -3.23 7.25
N GLU A 78 5.42 -3.43 8.26
CA GLU A 78 4.38 -2.46 8.63
C GLU A 78 4.45 -2.19 10.13
N ILE A 79 4.48 -0.93 10.50
CA ILE A 79 4.41 -0.47 11.90
C ILE A 79 3.10 0.28 12.05
N ASP A 80 2.24 -0.21 12.95
CA ASP A 80 0.99 0.45 13.29
C ASP A 80 1.21 1.43 14.44
N TYR A 81 0.63 2.62 14.32
CA TYR A 81 0.74 3.70 15.28
C TYR A 81 -0.62 4.16 15.79
N ASP A 82 -0.70 4.38 17.10
CA ASP A 82 -1.72 5.23 17.69
C ASP A 82 -1.20 6.68 17.74
N ILE A 83 -1.94 7.59 17.11
CA ILE A 83 -1.69 9.02 17.17
C ILE A 83 -2.72 9.61 18.12
N VAL A 84 -2.28 10.17 19.23
CA VAL A 84 -3.20 10.70 20.26
C VAL A 84 -3.94 11.94 19.75
N PRO A 85 -5.27 12.02 19.95
CA PRO A 85 -6.18 11.06 20.58
C PRO A 85 -6.86 10.09 19.56
N GLY A 86 -6.55 8.78 19.67
CA GLY A 86 -7.34 7.70 19.05
C GLY A 86 -7.32 7.61 17.52
N ARG A 87 -6.34 8.19 16.87
CA ARG A 87 -6.14 8.12 15.41
C ARG A 87 -5.08 7.09 15.08
N ARG A 88 -5.31 6.33 14.01
CA ARG A 88 -4.42 5.25 13.59
C ARG A 88 -3.77 5.54 12.25
N MET A 89 -2.49 5.23 12.18
CA MET A 89 -1.68 5.31 10.97
C MET A 89 -0.82 4.06 10.86
N SER A 90 -0.40 3.74 9.65
CA SER A 90 0.56 2.68 9.42
C SER A 90 1.70 3.16 8.52
N LEU A 91 2.91 2.75 8.85
CA LEU A 91 4.11 2.98 8.06
C LEU A 91 4.55 1.66 7.45
N ARG A 92 4.44 1.51 6.14
CA ARG A 92 5.06 0.41 5.39
C ARG A 92 6.46 0.78 4.95
N THR A 93 7.35 -0.21 4.97
CA THR A 93 8.71 -0.09 4.45
C THR A 93 9.07 -1.35 3.69
N ALA A 94 9.67 -1.19 2.50
CA ALA A 94 10.11 -2.29 1.66
C ALA A 94 11.39 -1.93 0.93
N LYS A 95 12.11 -2.91 0.40
CA LYS A 95 13.17 -2.66 -0.59
C LYS A 95 12.53 -2.03 -1.84
N GLN A 96 13.27 -1.18 -2.51
CA GLN A 96 12.77 -0.48 -3.69
C GLN A 96 12.24 -1.46 -4.76
N GLY A 97 11.02 -1.21 -5.24
CA GLY A 97 10.29 -2.05 -6.18
C GLY A 97 9.56 -3.24 -5.55
N GLN A 98 9.53 -3.35 -4.20
CA GLN A 98 8.87 -4.44 -3.47
C GLN A 98 7.70 -3.98 -2.59
N MET A 99 7.29 -2.70 -2.68
CA MET A 99 6.18 -2.19 -1.89
C MET A 99 4.87 -2.90 -2.25
N LEU A 100 4.20 -3.41 -1.25
CA LEU A 100 2.82 -3.89 -1.34
C LEU A 100 1.90 -2.80 -0.77
N TYR A 101 1.04 -2.27 -1.62
CA TYR A 101 0.05 -1.30 -1.18
C TYR A 101 -1.10 -2.01 -0.47
N PRO A 102 -1.70 -1.41 0.57
CA PRO A 102 -2.92 -1.94 1.17
C PRO A 102 -3.99 -2.16 0.10
N THR A 103 -4.76 -3.25 0.21
CA THR A 103 -5.75 -3.66 -0.80
C THR A 103 -6.71 -2.53 -1.16
N ASP A 104 -7.13 -1.75 -0.16
CA ASP A 104 -8.06 -0.64 -0.35
C ASP A 104 -7.47 0.56 -1.13
N PHE A 105 -6.15 0.60 -1.35
CA PHE A 105 -5.49 1.61 -2.18
C PHE A 105 -5.78 1.44 -3.67
N PHE A 106 -6.03 0.22 -4.11
CA PHE A 106 -6.29 -0.07 -5.52
C PHE A 106 -7.72 0.24 -5.95
N GLU A 107 -8.64 0.39 -4.99
CA GLU A 107 -10.05 0.63 -5.27
C GLU A 107 -10.40 2.11 -5.47
N PHE A 108 -9.47 3.03 -5.17
CA PHE A 108 -9.73 4.47 -5.19
C PHE A 108 -8.78 5.23 -6.12
N ALA A 109 -9.34 5.95 -7.08
CA ALA A 109 -8.61 7.03 -7.73
C ALA A 109 -8.40 8.16 -6.72
N PHE A 110 -7.17 8.67 -6.60
CA PHE A 110 -6.88 9.82 -5.74
C PHE A 110 -7.26 11.12 -6.45
N GLU A 111 -8.06 11.96 -5.79
CA GLU A 111 -8.52 13.23 -6.30
C GLU A 111 -7.45 14.31 -6.24
N ASP A 112 -6.58 14.23 -5.23
CA ASP A 112 -5.49 15.18 -5.00
C ASP A 112 -4.16 14.43 -4.84
N VAL A 113 -3.21 14.77 -5.71
CA VAL A 113 -1.85 14.23 -5.71
C VAL A 113 -0.88 15.40 -5.78
N GLN A 114 -0.07 15.55 -4.74
CA GLN A 114 0.91 16.61 -4.62
C GLN A 114 2.31 16.05 -4.43
N GLN A 115 3.32 16.74 -4.96
CA GLN A 115 4.72 16.45 -4.70
C GLN A 115 5.38 17.67 -4.07
N TYR A 116 6.21 17.41 -3.06
CA TYR A 116 6.98 18.44 -2.39
C TYR A 116 8.28 17.84 -1.83
N ASP A 117 9.16 18.68 -1.35
CA ASP A 117 10.45 18.26 -0.78
C ASP A 117 10.43 18.39 0.74
N ILE A 118 11.00 17.39 1.42
CA ILE A 118 11.31 17.42 2.85
C ILE A 118 12.78 17.04 2.99
N ASP A 119 13.62 17.99 3.37
CA ASP A 119 15.06 17.81 3.60
C ASP A 119 15.79 17.11 2.43
N GLY A 120 15.48 17.50 1.18
CA GLY A 120 16.05 16.92 -0.04
C GLY A 120 15.44 15.58 -0.47
N ILE A 121 14.37 15.15 0.19
CA ILE A 121 13.64 13.92 -0.16
C ILE A 121 12.32 14.32 -0.83
N THR A 122 12.14 13.92 -2.09
CA THR A 122 10.87 14.12 -2.79
C THR A 122 9.79 13.22 -2.21
N VAL A 123 8.70 13.82 -1.80
CA VAL A 123 7.54 13.15 -1.18
C VAL A 123 6.33 13.26 -2.10
N THR A 124 5.62 12.18 -2.29
CA THR A 124 4.32 12.17 -3.01
C THR A 124 3.20 11.96 -2.01
N GLN A 125 2.35 12.97 -1.86
CA GLN A 125 1.13 12.91 -1.06
C GLN A 125 -0.07 12.58 -1.95
N ARG A 126 -0.93 11.66 -1.49
CA ARG A 126 -2.18 11.30 -2.17
C ARG A 126 -3.32 11.29 -1.17
N GLN A 127 -4.43 11.91 -1.53
CA GLN A 127 -5.61 11.97 -0.67
C GLN A 127 -6.90 12.05 -1.48
N ASN A 128 -7.97 11.54 -0.88
CA ASN A 128 -9.35 11.77 -1.30
C ASN A 128 -10.08 12.41 -0.12
N ALA A 129 -10.95 13.37 -0.40
CA ALA A 129 -11.73 14.04 0.62
C ALA A 129 -12.42 13.01 1.54
N GLY A 130 -11.93 12.90 2.78
CA GLY A 130 -12.54 12.13 3.84
C GLY A 130 -12.28 10.60 3.82
N ARG A 131 -11.32 10.06 3.02
CA ARG A 131 -11.09 8.60 3.01
C ARG A 131 -9.65 8.17 3.25
N ILE A 132 -8.77 8.34 2.27
CA ILE A 132 -7.39 7.84 2.37
C ILE A 132 -6.45 9.02 2.24
N SER A 133 -5.48 9.08 3.14
CA SER A 133 -4.36 9.99 3.04
C SER A 133 -3.08 9.17 3.12
N SER A 134 -2.17 9.39 2.19
CA SER A 134 -0.90 8.71 2.16
C SER A 134 0.24 9.61 1.73
N ILE A 135 1.43 9.28 2.23
CA ILE A 135 2.69 9.90 1.85
C ILE A 135 3.65 8.79 1.46
N PHE A 136 4.20 8.89 0.27
CA PHE A 136 5.18 7.96 -0.27
C PHE A 136 6.50 8.67 -0.53
N TRP A 137 7.61 8.02 -0.19
CA TRP A 137 8.96 8.49 -0.55
C TRP A 137 9.91 7.31 -0.73
N VAL A 138 11.05 7.60 -1.35
CA VAL A 138 12.15 6.64 -1.55
C VAL A 138 13.41 7.22 -0.93
N ARG A 139 14.16 6.41 -0.19
CA ARG A 139 15.45 6.77 0.36
C ARG A 139 16.33 5.55 0.59
N ASP A 140 17.62 5.66 0.26
CA ASP A 140 18.65 4.64 0.53
C ASP A 140 18.30 3.23 0.02
N GLY A 141 17.60 3.14 -1.14
CA GLY A 141 17.17 1.88 -1.75
C GLY A 141 15.94 1.24 -1.10
N TYR A 142 15.23 1.98 -0.25
CA TYR A 142 13.96 1.56 0.36
C TYR A 142 12.82 2.50 -0.02
N GLU A 143 11.64 1.92 -0.12
CA GLU A 143 10.37 2.60 -0.31
C GLU A 143 9.64 2.70 1.03
N TYR A 144 8.96 3.80 1.24
CA TYR A 144 8.21 4.09 2.44
C TYR A 144 6.80 4.58 2.06
N LEU A 145 5.81 4.07 2.76
CA LEU A 145 4.42 4.47 2.61
C LEU A 145 3.80 4.71 3.99
N LEU A 146 3.59 5.96 4.33
CA LEU A 146 2.82 6.36 5.51
C LEU A 146 1.37 6.55 5.08
N TYR A 147 0.41 5.90 5.73
CA TYR A 147 -0.98 5.97 5.32
C TYR A 147 -1.96 5.84 6.49
N SER A 148 -3.17 6.34 6.28
CA SER A 148 -4.30 6.16 7.18
C SER A 148 -5.56 5.86 6.40
N MET A 149 -6.36 4.94 6.93
CA MET A 149 -7.67 4.56 6.39
C MET A 149 -8.82 5.33 7.07
N GLN A 150 -8.51 6.24 8.00
CA GLN A 150 -9.51 7.00 8.73
C GLN A 150 -9.91 8.29 8.00
N PRO A 151 -11.20 8.57 7.81
CA PRO A 151 -11.69 9.69 6.99
C PRO A 151 -11.22 11.08 7.47
N GLU A 152 -10.92 11.24 8.74
CA GLU A 152 -10.63 12.54 9.37
C GLU A 152 -9.15 12.96 9.29
N MET A 153 -8.32 12.17 8.64
CA MET A 153 -6.88 12.34 8.72
C MET A 153 -6.30 13.16 7.56
N ASN A 154 -6.73 14.39 7.38
CA ASN A 154 -5.91 15.42 6.71
C ASN A 154 -4.59 15.70 7.48
N MET A 155 -4.32 14.96 8.55
CA MET A 155 -3.19 15.19 9.45
C MET A 155 -1.90 14.52 9.04
N ILE A 156 -1.90 13.61 8.08
CA ILE A 156 -0.65 12.98 7.62
C ILE A 156 0.33 14.03 7.12
N ALA A 157 -0.13 15.08 6.44
CA ALA A 157 0.73 16.17 5.98
C ALA A 157 1.52 16.83 7.13
N GLY A 158 0.87 17.10 8.27
CA GLY A 158 1.53 17.67 9.45
C GLY A 158 2.49 16.70 10.17
N LEU A 159 2.30 15.39 9.97
CA LEU A 159 3.13 14.35 10.57
C LEU A 159 4.21 13.82 9.61
N ALA A 160 4.20 14.20 8.32
CA ALA A 160 5.14 13.72 7.32
C ALA A 160 6.60 13.97 7.71
N VAL A 161 6.91 15.18 8.15
CA VAL A 161 8.28 15.59 8.46
C VAL A 161 8.98 14.62 9.42
N PRO A 162 8.46 14.33 10.63
CA PRO A 162 9.13 13.41 11.54
C PRO A 162 9.27 12.00 10.96
N PHE A 163 8.31 11.52 10.18
CA PHE A 163 8.42 10.19 9.55
C PHE A 163 9.48 10.16 8.44
N VAL A 164 9.48 11.13 7.55
CA VAL A 164 10.45 11.21 6.45
C VAL A 164 11.87 11.42 6.98
N THR A 165 12.04 12.30 7.96
CA THR A 165 13.37 12.64 8.48
C THR A 165 13.95 11.59 9.42
N ASN A 166 13.14 10.91 10.22
CA ASN A 166 13.62 10.05 11.31
C ASN A 166 13.51 8.54 11.04
N THR A 167 12.79 8.11 10.01
CA THR A 167 12.76 6.69 9.69
C THR A 167 14.06 6.25 9.02
N ARG A 168 14.65 5.18 9.51
CA ARG A 168 15.86 4.56 8.97
C ARG A 168 15.69 3.06 8.86
N VAL A 169 16.21 2.51 7.79
CA VAL A 169 16.24 1.08 7.52
C VAL A 169 17.66 0.65 7.30
N GLU A 170 18.03 -0.47 7.85
CA GLU A 170 19.33 -1.08 7.69
C GLU A 170 19.19 -2.52 7.21
N PRO A 171 20.12 -3.03 6.40
CA PRO A 171 20.18 -4.45 6.13
C PRO A 171 20.26 -5.22 7.45
N ALA A 172 19.60 -6.36 7.52
CA ALA A 172 19.77 -7.26 8.65
C ALA A 172 21.13 -7.94 8.54
N VAL A 173 21.87 -7.93 9.62
CA VAL A 173 23.14 -8.65 9.76
C VAL A 173 22.85 -10.08 10.18
#